data_824a9ef7a0a6ed2afa2cc875f4ad56ad
#
_entry.id   824a9ef7a0a6ed2afa2cc875f4ad56ad
#
_cell.length_a   1.000
_cell.length_b   1.000
_cell.length_c   1.000
_cell.angle_alpha   90.00
_cell.angle_beta   90.00
_cell.angle_gamma   90.00
#
_symmetry.space_group_name_H-M   'P 1'
#
loop_
_entity.id
_entity.type
_entity.pdbx_description
1 polymer ?
#
loop_
_entity_poly.entity_id
_entity_poly.type
_entity_poly.pdbx_seq_one_letter_code
_entity_poly.pdbx_strand_id
1 'polypeptide(L)'
;MFHHVCHLWTASRWDGTPGLWLQQRAFDRPLYPGGYDLSSTGHIDPGETPEAAVLREAREEIGLDLSPDSLVSGGSYRQRYPRGESGGFDDELAFAFLTRLDGIPAFSPGSEVVGMAFVPLDVFAAAYEGAAPLMGRRADGSRLTIPHENLCCLHDAEWKGVRSALQTLLAPESTK
;
A
#
# COMPACT_ATOMS: atom_id res chain seq x y z
N MET A 1 -13.74 -3.70 -17.48
CA MET A 1 -13.96 -5.13 -17.08
C MET A 1 -13.99 -5.12 -15.58
N PHE A 2 -14.91 -5.86 -14.93
CA PHE A 2 -14.95 -5.98 -13.46
C PHE A 2 -13.99 -7.12 -13.05
N HIS A 3 -13.10 -6.85 -12.09
CA HIS A 3 -12.17 -7.84 -11.56
C HIS A 3 -11.91 -7.64 -10.06
N HIS A 4 -11.32 -8.65 -9.44
CA HIS A 4 -10.98 -8.62 -8.03
C HIS A 4 -9.49 -8.36 -7.87
N VAL A 5 -9.15 -7.50 -6.91
CA VAL A 5 -7.77 -7.17 -6.57
C VAL A 5 -7.55 -7.30 -5.05
N CYS A 6 -6.32 -7.52 -4.65
CA CYS A 6 -5.92 -7.47 -3.25
C CYS A 6 -4.96 -6.30 -3.02
N HIS A 7 -5.11 -5.66 -1.86
CA HIS A 7 -4.30 -4.52 -1.43
C HIS A 7 -3.66 -4.82 -0.08
N LEU A 8 -2.35 -4.61 0.02
CA LEU A 8 -1.60 -4.73 1.27
C LEU A 8 -1.18 -3.36 1.80
N TRP A 9 -1.58 -3.07 3.03
CA TRP A 9 -1.15 -1.94 3.82
C TRP A 9 -0.10 -2.40 4.84
N THR A 10 1.19 -2.24 4.52
CA THR A 10 2.27 -2.55 5.46
C THR A 10 2.54 -1.36 6.35
N ALA A 11 2.29 -1.55 7.64
CA ALA A 11 2.49 -0.54 8.66
C ALA A 11 3.69 -0.89 9.55
N SER A 12 4.45 0.10 10.01
CA SER A 12 5.51 -0.11 10.99
C SER A 12 5.72 1.12 11.88
N ARG A 13 6.51 0.94 12.94
CA ARG A 13 7.10 2.06 13.68
C ARG A 13 8.58 2.12 13.36
N TRP A 14 9.01 3.22 12.75
CA TRP A 14 10.40 3.52 12.48
C TRP A 14 10.87 4.68 13.34
N ASP A 15 11.87 4.44 14.21
CA ASP A 15 12.34 5.39 15.23
C ASP A 15 11.18 5.95 16.09
N GLY A 16 10.25 5.06 16.48
CA GLY A 16 9.07 5.44 17.22
C GLY A 16 7.94 6.10 16.43
N THR A 17 8.20 6.53 15.19
CA THR A 17 7.22 7.16 14.32
C THR A 17 6.33 6.09 13.66
N PRO A 18 4.98 6.13 13.84
CA PRO A 18 4.08 5.24 13.13
C PRO A 18 3.94 5.68 11.68
N GLY A 19 3.92 4.74 10.76
CA GLY A 19 3.81 5.06 9.33
C GLY A 19 3.52 3.86 8.45
N LEU A 20 3.42 4.12 7.17
CA LEU A 20 3.12 3.19 6.11
C LEU A 20 4.30 3.04 5.16
N TRP A 21 4.44 1.87 4.59
CA TRP A 21 5.35 1.62 3.48
C TRP A 21 4.59 1.67 2.17
N LEU A 22 5.02 2.53 1.25
CA LEU A 22 4.52 2.63 -0.11
C LEU A 22 5.56 2.06 -1.06
N GLN A 23 5.12 1.30 -2.07
CA GLN A 23 5.99 0.90 -3.17
C GLN A 23 6.14 2.03 -4.19
N GLN A 24 7.33 2.17 -4.79
CA GLN A 24 7.51 2.95 -6.00
C GLN A 24 7.45 2.02 -7.20
N ARG A 25 6.48 2.21 -8.07
CA ARG A 25 6.28 1.41 -9.30
C ARG A 25 7.44 1.61 -10.27
N ALA A 26 7.79 0.56 -11.02
CA ALA A 26 8.82 0.67 -12.04
C ALA A 26 8.41 1.66 -13.15
N PHE A 27 9.42 2.30 -13.75
CA PHE A 27 9.20 3.37 -14.75
C PHE A 27 8.72 2.85 -16.13
N ASP A 28 8.78 1.54 -16.35
CA ASP A 28 8.31 0.88 -17.56
C ASP A 28 6.87 0.33 -17.43
N ARG A 29 6.19 0.60 -16.31
CA ARG A 29 4.80 0.16 -16.12
C ARG A 29 3.84 0.97 -16.98
N PRO A 30 2.84 0.31 -17.62
CA PRO A 30 1.87 1.00 -18.49
C PRO A 30 1.02 2.04 -17.77
N LEU A 31 0.69 1.80 -16.49
CA LEU A 31 -0.10 2.70 -15.66
C LEU A 31 0.75 3.24 -14.52
N TYR A 32 0.72 4.55 -14.32
CA TYR A 32 1.43 5.26 -13.26
C TYR A 32 2.93 4.92 -13.16
N PRO A 33 3.73 5.04 -14.26
CA PRO A 33 5.16 4.76 -14.23
C PRO A 33 5.87 5.65 -13.20
N GLY A 34 6.64 5.02 -12.30
CA GLY A 34 7.36 5.72 -11.21
C GLY A 34 6.45 6.27 -10.09
N GLY A 35 5.15 6.04 -10.15
CA GLY A 35 4.18 6.44 -9.13
C GLY A 35 4.33 5.63 -7.83
N TYR A 36 3.72 6.13 -6.76
CA TYR A 36 3.73 5.49 -5.45
C TYR A 36 2.36 4.89 -5.15
N ASP A 37 2.37 3.63 -4.74
CA ASP A 37 1.18 2.84 -4.47
C ASP A 37 1.25 2.21 -3.07
N LEU A 38 0.18 1.52 -2.67
CA LEU A 38 0.19 0.69 -1.47
C LEU A 38 1.37 -0.28 -1.49
N SER A 39 1.70 -0.88 -0.36
CA SER A 39 2.89 -1.71 -0.22
C SER A 39 2.96 -2.82 -1.27
N SER A 40 1.83 -3.46 -1.55
CA SER A 40 1.66 -4.43 -2.64
C SER A 40 0.21 -4.43 -3.11
N THR A 41 0.00 -4.60 -4.42
CA THR A 41 -1.32 -4.64 -5.04
C THR A 41 -1.32 -5.60 -6.22
N GLY A 42 -2.34 -6.44 -6.34
CA GLY A 42 -2.39 -7.35 -7.46
C GLY A 42 -3.75 -7.96 -7.72
N HIS A 43 -3.87 -8.66 -8.84
CA HIS A 43 -5.09 -9.37 -9.20
C HIS A 43 -5.23 -10.67 -8.42
N ILE A 44 -6.47 -11.03 -8.13
CA ILE A 44 -6.81 -12.34 -7.56
C ILE A 44 -7.08 -13.29 -8.72
N ASP A 45 -6.27 -14.34 -8.81
CA ASP A 45 -6.39 -15.33 -9.87
C ASP A 45 -7.67 -16.18 -9.75
N PRO A 46 -8.20 -16.73 -10.85
CA PRO A 46 -9.35 -17.62 -10.81
C PRO A 46 -9.15 -18.80 -9.85
N GLY A 47 -10.00 -18.89 -8.82
CA GLY A 47 -9.93 -19.94 -7.78
C GLY A 47 -9.00 -19.62 -6.62
N GLU A 48 -8.31 -18.50 -6.65
CA GLU A 48 -7.49 -18.02 -5.52
C GLU A 48 -8.36 -17.29 -4.49
N THR A 49 -8.02 -17.42 -3.21
CA THR A 49 -8.63 -16.58 -2.17
C THR A 49 -7.94 -15.23 -2.07
N PRO A 50 -8.62 -14.15 -1.62
CA PRO A 50 -8.00 -12.85 -1.43
C PRO A 50 -6.76 -12.89 -0.51
N GLU A 51 -6.79 -13.72 0.53
CA GLU A 51 -5.67 -13.93 1.46
C GLU A 51 -4.48 -14.60 0.78
N ALA A 52 -4.72 -15.61 -0.06
CA ALA A 52 -3.65 -16.27 -0.81
C ALA A 52 -3.02 -15.30 -1.82
N ALA A 53 -3.85 -14.52 -2.53
CA ALA A 53 -3.40 -13.53 -3.49
C ALA A 53 -2.49 -12.48 -2.84
N VAL A 54 -2.91 -11.87 -1.73
CA VAL A 54 -2.11 -10.84 -1.07
C VAL A 54 -0.77 -11.35 -0.55
N LEU A 55 -0.71 -12.61 -0.08
CA LEU A 55 0.54 -13.24 0.35
C LEU A 55 1.47 -13.52 -0.84
N ARG A 56 0.92 -13.97 -1.97
CA ARG A 56 1.67 -14.18 -3.21
C ARG A 56 2.23 -12.87 -3.74
N GLU A 57 1.40 -11.84 -3.88
CA GLU A 57 1.80 -10.52 -4.38
C GLU A 57 2.85 -9.86 -3.47
N ALA A 58 2.69 -9.96 -2.14
CA ALA A 58 3.69 -9.44 -1.19
C ALA A 58 5.07 -10.09 -1.39
N ARG A 59 5.11 -11.39 -1.69
CA ARG A 59 6.36 -12.10 -1.98
C ARG A 59 6.93 -11.70 -3.34
N GLU A 60 6.10 -11.61 -4.38
CA GLU A 60 6.51 -11.33 -5.76
C GLU A 60 6.95 -9.87 -5.94
N GLU A 61 6.16 -8.91 -5.46
CA GLU A 61 6.42 -7.49 -5.66
C GLU A 61 7.48 -6.92 -4.73
N ILE A 62 7.43 -7.27 -3.43
CA ILE A 62 8.26 -6.60 -2.40
C ILE A 62 9.12 -7.57 -1.58
N GLY A 63 9.09 -8.87 -1.89
CA GLY A 63 9.94 -9.89 -1.27
C GLY A 63 9.60 -10.18 0.19
N LEU A 64 8.39 -9.90 0.64
CA LEU A 64 7.93 -10.20 2.00
C LEU A 64 7.22 -11.56 2.06
N ASP A 65 7.78 -12.48 2.83
CA ASP A 65 7.15 -13.77 3.14
C ASP A 65 6.35 -13.64 4.44
N LEU A 66 5.07 -13.30 4.28
CA LEU A 66 4.16 -13.05 5.40
C LEU A 66 3.43 -14.31 5.83
N SER A 67 3.20 -14.48 7.14
CA SER A 67 2.28 -15.49 7.66
C SER A 67 0.83 -15.06 7.47
N PRO A 68 -0.11 -15.96 7.11
CA PRO A 68 -1.53 -15.65 7.11
C PRO A 68 -2.03 -15.02 8.41
N ASP A 69 -1.50 -15.47 9.56
CA ASP A 69 -1.86 -14.97 10.88
C ASP A 69 -1.40 -13.52 11.14
N SER A 70 -0.49 -12.99 10.31
CA SER A 70 -0.06 -11.58 10.39
C SER A 70 -0.99 -10.62 9.67
N LEU A 71 -1.96 -11.14 8.92
CA LEU A 71 -2.90 -10.33 8.15
C LEU A 71 -4.12 -9.94 8.99
N VAL A 72 -4.44 -8.66 8.97
CA VAL A 72 -5.68 -8.11 9.50
C VAL A 72 -6.56 -7.70 8.32
N SER A 73 -7.79 -8.21 8.24
CA SER A 73 -8.73 -7.80 7.20
C SER A 73 -9.11 -6.33 7.37
N GLY A 74 -8.93 -5.55 6.32
CA GLY A 74 -9.37 -4.16 6.22
C GLY A 74 -10.74 -4.00 5.56
N GLY A 75 -11.37 -5.10 5.13
CA GLY A 75 -12.65 -5.08 4.41
C GLY A 75 -12.49 -5.13 2.89
N SER A 76 -13.60 -4.93 2.19
CA SER A 76 -13.63 -4.89 0.72
C SER A 76 -14.31 -3.63 0.22
N TYR A 77 -13.80 -3.07 -0.89
CA TYR A 77 -14.19 -1.76 -1.41
C TYR A 77 -14.31 -1.80 -2.92
N ARG A 78 -15.46 -1.38 -3.45
CA ARG A 78 -15.61 -1.21 -4.89
C ARG A 78 -14.98 0.10 -5.30
N GLN A 79 -14.10 0.02 -6.29
CA GLN A 79 -13.36 1.15 -6.85
C GLN A 79 -13.64 1.25 -8.34
N ARG A 80 -13.76 2.48 -8.85
CA ARG A 80 -13.94 2.73 -10.26
C ARG A 80 -13.21 3.99 -10.67
N TYR A 81 -12.28 3.85 -11.59
CA TYR A 81 -11.48 4.97 -12.09
C TYR A 81 -11.29 4.92 -13.61
N PRO A 82 -11.10 6.07 -14.25
CA PRO A 82 -10.91 6.13 -15.70
C PRO A 82 -9.57 5.49 -16.12
N ARG A 83 -9.56 4.79 -17.26
CA ARG A 83 -8.37 4.18 -17.86
C ARG A 83 -7.55 5.14 -18.72
N GLY A 84 -7.36 6.37 -18.33
CA GLY A 84 -6.56 7.35 -19.06
C GLY A 84 -6.95 7.45 -20.54
N GLU A 85 -5.95 7.58 -21.43
CA GLU A 85 -6.16 7.79 -22.88
C GLU A 85 -6.78 6.59 -23.61
N SER A 86 -6.69 5.37 -23.07
CA SER A 86 -7.31 4.18 -23.66
C SER A 86 -8.83 4.19 -23.57
N GLY A 87 -9.39 5.08 -22.77
CA GLY A 87 -10.83 5.23 -22.55
C GLY A 87 -11.44 4.09 -21.72
N GLY A 88 -12.63 4.33 -21.20
CA GLY A 88 -13.33 3.38 -20.33
C GLY A 88 -12.98 3.54 -18.85
N PHE A 89 -13.47 2.57 -18.06
CA PHE A 89 -13.26 2.55 -16.63
C PHE A 89 -12.65 1.23 -16.20
N ASP A 90 -11.78 1.28 -15.21
CA ASP A 90 -11.44 0.14 -14.39
C ASP A 90 -12.47 0.04 -13.27
N ASP A 91 -13.02 -1.15 -13.05
CA ASP A 91 -14.08 -1.40 -12.06
C ASP A 91 -13.63 -2.63 -11.26
N GLU A 92 -13.25 -2.38 -10.03
CA GLU A 92 -12.58 -3.36 -9.18
C GLU A 92 -13.30 -3.55 -7.85
N LEU A 93 -13.24 -4.79 -7.33
CA LEU A 93 -13.50 -5.06 -5.92
C LEU A 93 -12.15 -5.33 -5.26
N ALA A 94 -11.68 -4.36 -4.49
CA ALA A 94 -10.45 -4.45 -3.73
C ALA A 94 -10.69 -5.08 -2.36
N PHE A 95 -9.89 -6.09 -2.02
CA PHE A 95 -9.82 -6.70 -0.69
C PHE A 95 -8.60 -6.15 0.03
N ALA A 96 -8.82 -5.33 1.05
CA ALA A 96 -7.75 -4.69 1.81
C ALA A 96 -7.28 -5.57 2.96
N PHE A 97 -5.98 -5.71 3.09
CA PHE A 97 -5.30 -6.37 4.20
C PHE A 97 -4.26 -5.44 4.81
N LEU A 98 -4.11 -5.54 6.13
CA LEU A 98 -3.12 -4.78 6.87
C LEU A 98 -2.16 -5.76 7.54
N THR A 99 -0.88 -5.38 7.59
CA THR A 99 0.11 -6.08 8.40
C THR A 99 0.99 -5.08 9.13
N ARG A 100 1.43 -5.42 10.35
CA ARG A 100 2.42 -4.65 11.09
C ARG A 100 3.75 -5.41 11.10
N LEU A 101 4.79 -4.71 10.70
CA LEU A 101 6.17 -5.18 10.78
C LEU A 101 6.96 -4.21 11.66
N ASP A 102 7.89 -4.72 12.45
CA ASP A 102 8.71 -3.88 13.32
C ASP A 102 9.91 -3.28 12.56
N GLY A 103 10.18 -2.00 12.83
CA GLY A 103 11.30 -1.28 12.24
C GLY A 103 11.24 -1.14 10.73
N ILE A 104 12.38 -1.36 10.06
CA ILE A 104 12.50 -1.36 8.61
C ILE A 104 12.44 -2.81 8.12
N PRO A 105 11.39 -3.21 7.40
CA PRO A 105 11.30 -4.57 6.86
C PRO A 105 12.42 -4.85 5.84
N ALA A 106 12.83 -6.11 5.75
CA ALA A 106 13.82 -6.56 4.77
C ALA A 106 13.18 -6.75 3.39
N PHE A 107 12.82 -5.64 2.75
CA PHE A 107 12.26 -5.66 1.40
C PHE A 107 13.27 -6.17 0.37
N SER A 108 12.79 -6.98 -0.57
CA SER A 108 13.50 -7.42 -1.76
C SER A 108 12.62 -7.23 -2.99
N PRO A 109 12.51 -5.98 -3.50
CA PRO A 109 11.60 -5.65 -4.58
C PRO A 109 11.85 -6.47 -5.84
N GLY A 110 10.78 -6.96 -6.46
CA GLY A 110 10.78 -7.57 -7.78
C GLY A 110 10.96 -6.53 -8.90
N SER A 111 10.89 -6.97 -10.15
CA SER A 111 11.12 -6.11 -11.32
C SER A 111 10.06 -5.01 -11.48
N GLU A 112 8.90 -5.16 -10.88
CA GLU A 112 7.78 -4.20 -10.97
C GLU A 112 7.89 -3.04 -9.99
N VAL A 113 8.79 -3.12 -9.01
CA VAL A 113 8.95 -2.16 -7.91
C VAL A 113 10.39 -1.66 -7.86
N VAL A 114 10.57 -0.34 -7.95
CA VAL A 114 11.89 0.30 -7.85
C VAL A 114 12.41 0.30 -6.41
N GLY A 115 11.51 0.41 -5.43
CA GLY A 115 11.87 0.47 -4.02
C GLY A 115 10.69 0.83 -3.13
N MET A 116 10.99 0.93 -1.84
CA MET A 116 9.99 1.21 -0.81
C MET A 116 10.24 2.55 -0.12
N ALA A 117 9.16 3.26 0.18
CA ALA A 117 9.18 4.54 0.86
C ALA A 117 8.34 4.46 2.15
N PHE A 118 8.93 4.82 3.27
CA PHE A 118 8.22 5.01 4.53
C PHE A 118 7.62 6.42 4.58
N VAL A 119 6.34 6.51 4.84
CA VAL A 119 5.62 7.78 5.03
C VAL A 119 4.96 7.76 6.40
N PRO A 120 5.21 8.76 7.27
CA PRO A 120 4.50 8.90 8.54
C PRO A 120 2.98 8.91 8.34
N LEU A 121 2.25 8.27 9.24
CA LEU A 121 0.80 8.09 9.08
C LEU A 121 0.03 9.41 9.08
N ASP A 122 0.46 10.38 9.86
CA ASP A 122 -0.10 11.73 9.90
C ASP A 122 0.17 12.51 8.61
N VAL A 123 1.37 12.34 8.02
CA VAL A 123 1.73 12.93 6.72
C VAL A 123 0.87 12.32 5.61
N PHE A 124 0.69 10.99 5.61
CA PHE A 124 -0.17 10.32 4.65
C PHE A 124 -1.62 10.78 4.78
N ALA A 125 -2.14 10.86 6.01
CA ALA A 125 -3.51 11.33 6.27
C ALA A 125 -3.72 12.79 5.82
N ALA A 126 -2.77 13.67 6.09
CA ALA A 126 -2.84 15.08 5.67
C ALA A 126 -2.80 15.24 4.14
N ALA A 127 -1.97 14.45 3.45
CA ALA A 127 -1.95 14.45 1.98
C ALA A 127 -3.25 13.92 1.38
N TYR A 128 -3.89 13.00 2.06
CA TYR A 128 -5.20 12.49 1.65
C TYR A 128 -6.31 13.53 1.77
N GLU A 129 -6.25 14.40 2.78
CA GLU A 129 -7.22 15.47 3.03
C GLU A 129 -6.93 16.74 2.20
N GLY A 130 -5.75 16.83 1.56
CA GLY A 130 -5.33 17.98 0.76
C GLY A 130 -4.23 17.62 -0.22
N ALA A 131 -4.04 18.41 -1.26
CA ALA A 131 -3.05 18.16 -2.33
C ALA A 131 -1.59 18.47 -1.93
N ALA A 132 -1.21 18.21 -0.68
CA ALA A 132 0.16 18.44 -0.21
C ALA A 132 1.08 17.27 -0.62
N PRO A 133 2.36 17.54 -0.95
CA PRO A 133 3.34 16.48 -1.18
C PRO A 133 3.62 15.71 0.12
N LEU A 134 3.90 14.40 0.00
CA LEU A 134 4.27 13.58 1.14
C LEU A 134 5.76 13.65 1.39
N MET A 135 6.12 13.94 2.62
CA MET A 135 7.50 13.85 3.09
C MET A 135 7.73 12.46 3.67
N GLY A 136 8.63 11.71 3.06
CA GLY A 136 8.95 10.34 3.45
C GLY A 136 10.44 10.06 3.55
N ARG A 137 10.78 8.79 3.76
CA ARG A 137 12.16 8.27 3.82
C ARG A 137 12.26 6.94 3.07
N ARG A 138 13.37 6.69 2.39
CA ARG A 138 13.71 5.35 1.89
C ARG A 138 14.26 4.49 3.02
N ALA A 139 14.35 3.18 2.79
CA ALA A 139 14.90 2.24 3.77
C ALA A 139 16.36 2.54 4.19
N ASP A 140 17.13 3.21 3.34
CA ASP A 140 18.50 3.69 3.66
C ASP A 140 18.52 4.96 4.53
N GLY A 141 17.36 5.49 4.91
CA GLY A 141 17.19 6.71 5.68
C GLY A 141 17.20 8.00 4.87
N SER A 142 17.47 7.95 3.56
CA SER A 142 17.44 9.13 2.70
C SER A 142 16.03 9.73 2.63
N ARG A 143 15.95 11.06 2.72
CA ARG A 143 14.66 11.76 2.61
C ARG A 143 14.18 11.78 1.17
N LEU A 144 12.87 11.70 1.00
CA LEU A 144 12.24 11.93 -0.30
C LEU A 144 10.96 12.76 -0.13
N THR A 145 10.61 13.43 -1.21
CA THR A 145 9.32 14.11 -1.35
C THR A 145 8.56 13.42 -2.47
N ILE A 146 7.35 12.99 -2.18
CA ILE A 146 6.44 12.38 -3.16
C ILE A 146 5.42 13.44 -3.55
N PRO A 147 5.42 13.93 -4.80
CA PRO A 147 4.38 14.81 -5.28
C PRO A 147 3.01 14.14 -5.17
N HIS A 148 1.98 14.90 -4.81
CA HIS A 148 0.63 14.36 -4.59
C HIS A 148 0.09 13.67 -5.86
N GLU A 149 0.37 14.22 -7.03
CA GLU A 149 -0.02 13.66 -8.33
C GLU A 149 0.65 12.32 -8.67
N ASN A 150 1.71 11.95 -7.95
CA ASN A 150 2.39 10.66 -8.11
C ASN A 150 1.84 9.56 -7.17
N LEU A 151 0.78 9.85 -6.41
CA LEU A 151 0.13 8.84 -5.59
C LEU A 151 -0.93 8.10 -6.40
N CYS A 152 -0.80 6.77 -6.47
CA CYS A 152 -1.75 5.88 -7.14
C CYS A 152 -2.86 5.38 -6.18
N CYS A 153 -2.58 5.38 -4.88
CA CYS A 153 -3.35 4.68 -3.84
C CYS A 153 -4.42 5.55 -3.14
N LEU A 154 -4.86 6.64 -3.75
CA LEU A 154 -5.84 7.54 -3.13
C LEU A 154 -7.27 7.08 -3.38
N HIS A 155 -7.73 6.06 -2.65
CA HIS A 155 -9.07 5.49 -2.73
C HIS A 155 -9.89 5.80 -1.48
N ASP A 156 -10.78 6.78 -1.58
CA ASP A 156 -11.54 7.37 -0.46
C ASP A 156 -12.24 6.36 0.44
N ALA A 157 -12.98 5.43 -0.14
CA ALA A 157 -13.76 4.46 0.62
C ALA A 157 -12.85 3.51 1.41
N GLU A 158 -11.77 3.06 0.78
CA GLU A 158 -10.80 2.17 1.40
C GLU A 158 -10.05 2.88 2.54
N TRP A 159 -9.50 4.07 2.28
CA TRP A 159 -8.81 4.84 3.31
C TRP A 159 -9.67 5.08 4.56
N LYS A 160 -10.92 5.50 4.37
CA LYS A 160 -11.86 5.70 5.49
C LYS A 160 -12.11 4.43 6.28
N GLY A 161 -12.15 3.28 5.61
CA GLY A 161 -12.34 1.99 6.24
C GLY A 161 -11.11 1.49 6.99
N VAL A 162 -9.91 1.59 6.41
CA VAL A 162 -8.69 1.03 7.00
C VAL A 162 -8.04 1.95 8.04
N ARG A 163 -8.29 3.26 8.01
CA ARG A 163 -7.64 4.26 8.86
C ARG A 163 -7.68 3.92 10.36
N SER A 164 -8.85 3.54 10.86
CA SER A 164 -9.02 3.19 12.28
C SER A 164 -8.26 1.91 12.65
N ALA A 165 -8.26 0.92 11.77
CA ALA A 165 -7.51 -0.32 11.99
C ALA A 165 -6.01 -0.07 11.98
N LEU A 166 -5.51 0.79 11.08
CA LEU A 166 -4.11 1.22 11.05
C LEU A 166 -3.69 1.94 12.33
N GLN A 167 -4.52 2.84 12.83
CA GLN A 167 -4.25 3.55 14.10
C GLN A 167 -4.16 2.57 15.26
N THR A 168 -5.07 1.59 15.33
CA THR A 168 -5.05 0.54 16.35
C THR A 168 -3.81 -0.34 16.22
N LEU A 169 -3.49 -0.78 15.00
CA LEU A 169 -2.34 -1.63 14.72
C LEU A 169 -1.00 -0.96 15.07
N LEU A 170 -0.92 0.35 14.89
CA LEU A 170 0.25 1.19 15.18
C LEU A 170 0.27 1.80 16.57
N ALA A 171 -0.75 1.53 17.39
CA ALA A 171 -0.76 2.02 18.78
C ALA A 171 0.51 1.54 19.54
N PRO A 172 1.06 2.38 20.44
CA PRO A 172 2.15 1.91 21.28
C PRO A 172 1.69 0.73 22.12
N GLU A 173 2.58 -0.25 22.29
CA GLU A 173 2.30 -1.35 23.20
C GLU A 173 2.11 -0.76 24.62
N SER A 174 0.99 -1.11 25.24
CA SER A 174 0.76 -0.72 26.64
C SER A 174 1.85 -1.39 27.47
N THR A 175 2.75 -0.57 28.01
CA THR A 175 3.76 -1.05 28.97
C THR A 175 3.00 -1.66 30.15
N LYS A 176 3.05 -2.98 30.29
CA LYS A 176 2.55 -3.69 31.48
C LYS A 176 3.54 -3.55 32.60
#